data_29baf5697357d73b68e1bea7c3925480
#
_entry.id   29baf5697357d73b68e1bea7c3925480
#
_cell.length_a   1.000
_cell.length_b   1.000
_cell.length_c   1.000
_cell.angle_alpha   90.00
_cell.angle_beta   90.00
_cell.angle_gamma   90.00
#
_symmetry.space_group_name_H-M   'P 1'
#
loop_
_entity.id
_entity.type
_entity.pdbx_description
1 polymer ?
#
loop_
_entity_poly.entity_id
_entity_poly.type
_entity_poly.pdbx_seq_one_letter_code
_entity_poly.pdbx_strand_id
1 'polypeptide(L)'
;MPEERTRLLAEELNGLGELTFLHPPGTFALTPASVTALHAIAQSQNLLSGSGLDWGTGVGCLAIAACRIPSVTCVTGLEISVANVVSAQENARLNGVAEKIEFVEADSYQPTSTERKNHMASLRGKIDFLIANPPSSEADDGFGYRRAVLRGACEFLRDGAVVFLSVSFQYGPERVRDLCARFPQFSFRRVLAASAWAPFDLARPDLLACLKLYAEEEGKGGTPYVFPDRKNDRTFLNARTALARFFETGESPLTKWQSLLFDFRSHAGD
;
A
#
# COMPACT_ATOMS: atom_id res chain seq x y z
N MET A 1 16.85 -20.25 9.67
CA MET A 1 15.98 -20.67 8.56
C MET A 1 16.62 -20.18 7.27
N PRO A 2 16.50 -20.87 6.14
CA PRO A 2 17.07 -20.37 4.89
C PRO A 2 16.38 -19.05 4.52
N GLU A 3 17.16 -18.17 3.88
CA GLU A 3 16.68 -16.93 3.30
C GLU A 3 15.64 -17.24 2.21
N GLU A 4 14.46 -16.64 2.28
CA GLU A 4 13.45 -16.80 1.25
C GLU A 4 13.73 -15.82 0.11
N ARG A 5 13.64 -16.30 -1.13
CA ARG A 5 13.85 -15.49 -2.32
C ARG A 5 12.60 -15.50 -3.19
N THR A 6 12.08 -14.33 -3.50
CA THR A 6 11.01 -14.15 -4.47
C THR A 6 11.57 -13.54 -5.75
N ARG A 7 11.23 -14.13 -6.90
CA ARG A 7 11.61 -13.64 -8.23
C ARG A 7 10.35 -13.33 -9.02
N LEU A 8 10.29 -12.13 -9.57
CA LEU A 8 9.23 -11.68 -10.49
C LEU A 8 9.85 -11.56 -11.88
N LEU A 9 9.20 -12.20 -12.86
CA LEU A 9 9.72 -12.25 -14.21
C LEU A 9 9.43 -10.95 -14.99
N ALA A 10 10.27 -10.63 -15.95
CA ALA A 10 10.12 -9.42 -16.76
C ALA A 10 8.77 -9.34 -17.49
N GLU A 11 8.20 -10.47 -17.91
CA GLU A 11 6.89 -10.57 -18.55
C GLU A 11 5.72 -10.19 -17.63
N GLU A 12 5.89 -10.39 -16.31
CA GLU A 12 4.89 -10.01 -15.30
C GLU A 12 4.94 -8.51 -14.99
N LEU A 13 6.05 -7.83 -15.31
CA LEU A 13 6.36 -6.47 -14.88
C LEU A 13 6.38 -5.44 -16.03
N ASN A 14 5.74 -5.74 -17.17
CA ASN A 14 5.49 -4.80 -18.26
C ASN A 14 6.71 -3.91 -18.61
N GLY A 15 7.88 -4.53 -18.79
CA GLY A 15 9.11 -3.85 -19.22
C GLY A 15 9.99 -3.27 -18.10
N LEU A 16 9.64 -3.41 -16.82
CA LEU A 16 10.54 -3.05 -15.71
C LEU A 16 11.74 -3.98 -15.58
N GLY A 17 11.74 -5.09 -16.32
CA GLY A 17 12.72 -6.15 -16.20
C GLY A 17 12.43 -7.09 -15.03
N GLU A 18 13.29 -8.07 -14.85
CA GLU A 18 13.18 -9.00 -13.71
C GLU A 18 13.55 -8.32 -12.40
N LEU A 19 12.82 -8.66 -11.34
CA LEU A 19 13.10 -8.23 -9.97
C LEU A 19 13.27 -9.45 -9.06
N THR A 20 14.27 -9.40 -8.20
CA THR A 20 14.53 -10.44 -7.18
C THR A 20 14.60 -9.80 -5.80
N PHE A 21 13.86 -10.38 -4.85
CA PHE A 21 13.84 -9.91 -3.47
C PHE A 21 14.22 -11.00 -2.50
N LEU A 22 15.09 -10.66 -1.57
CA LEU A 22 15.46 -11.47 -0.42
C LEU A 22 14.53 -11.12 0.75
N HIS A 23 14.09 -12.16 1.44
CA HIS A 23 13.22 -12.06 2.62
C HIS A 23 13.90 -12.77 3.79
N PRO A 24 14.83 -12.12 4.51
CA PRO A 24 15.43 -12.70 5.70
C PRO A 24 14.38 -12.97 6.79
N PRO A 25 14.65 -13.92 7.70
CA PRO A 25 13.76 -14.17 8.82
C PRO A 25 13.45 -12.88 9.61
N GLY A 26 12.16 -12.65 9.90
CA GLY A 26 11.69 -11.45 10.61
C GLY A 26 11.44 -10.22 9.72
N THR A 27 11.66 -10.32 8.41
CA THR A 27 11.26 -9.28 7.45
C THR A 27 9.90 -9.60 6.80
N PHE A 28 9.28 -8.59 6.18
CA PHE A 28 8.02 -8.77 5.48
C PHE A 28 8.24 -9.46 4.12
N ALA A 29 7.57 -10.59 3.89
CA ALA A 29 7.51 -11.25 2.60
C ALA A 29 6.62 -10.49 1.61
N LEU A 30 6.81 -10.73 0.29
CA LEU A 30 5.90 -10.21 -0.73
C LEU A 30 4.51 -10.82 -0.55
N THR A 31 3.53 -9.97 -0.24
CA THR A 31 2.13 -10.35 -0.12
C THR A 31 1.41 -10.19 -1.46
N PRO A 32 0.21 -10.79 -1.64
CA PRO A 32 -0.61 -10.51 -2.83
C PRO A 32 -0.93 -9.02 -3.02
N ALA A 33 -1.04 -8.25 -1.93
CA ALA A 33 -1.17 -6.79 -2.00
C ALA A 33 0.08 -6.12 -2.58
N SER A 34 1.28 -6.56 -2.18
CA SER A 34 2.55 -6.07 -2.71
C SER A 34 2.69 -6.37 -4.21
N VAL A 35 2.33 -7.59 -4.63
CA VAL A 35 2.33 -7.97 -6.05
C VAL A 35 1.35 -7.11 -6.86
N THR A 36 0.16 -6.85 -6.34
CA THR A 36 -0.82 -5.96 -6.99
C THR A 36 -0.30 -4.53 -7.12
N ALA A 37 0.38 -4.02 -6.09
CA ALA A 37 1.01 -2.69 -6.13
C ALA A 37 2.17 -2.63 -7.14
N LEU A 38 2.98 -3.68 -7.25
CA LEU A 38 4.02 -3.81 -8.28
C LEU A 38 3.43 -3.81 -9.69
N HIS A 39 2.33 -4.53 -9.91
CA HIS A 39 1.61 -4.48 -11.20
C HIS A 39 1.07 -3.08 -11.50
N ALA A 40 0.58 -2.35 -10.49
CA ALA A 40 0.13 -0.96 -10.67
C ALA A 40 1.28 -0.05 -11.13
N ILE A 41 2.46 -0.17 -10.52
CA ILE A 41 3.67 0.55 -10.95
C ILE A 41 4.03 0.16 -12.38
N ALA A 42 4.09 -1.13 -12.68
CA ALA A 42 4.48 -1.64 -13.99
C ALA A 42 3.53 -1.21 -15.13
N GLN A 43 2.22 -1.17 -14.86
CA GLN A 43 1.21 -0.77 -15.85
C GLN A 43 1.04 0.75 -15.99
N SER A 44 1.55 1.52 -15.05
CA SER A 44 1.35 2.98 -14.96
C SER A 44 2.65 3.76 -14.86
N GLN A 45 3.73 3.26 -15.49
CA GLN A 45 5.07 3.86 -15.46
C GLN A 45 5.07 5.33 -15.89
N ASN A 46 4.21 5.69 -16.84
CA ASN A 46 4.07 7.07 -17.36
C ASN A 46 3.54 8.08 -16.32
N LEU A 47 3.03 7.61 -15.19
CA LEU A 47 2.57 8.47 -14.09
C LEU A 47 3.68 8.74 -13.05
N LEU A 48 4.80 8.01 -13.12
CA LEU A 48 5.89 8.10 -12.16
C LEU A 48 7.11 8.76 -12.82
N SER A 49 7.53 9.88 -12.28
CA SER A 49 8.71 10.61 -12.73
C SER A 49 9.29 11.46 -11.60
N GLY A 50 10.56 11.84 -11.70
CA GLY A 50 11.20 12.67 -10.69
C GLY A 50 11.45 11.96 -9.36
N SER A 51 11.14 12.61 -8.26
CA SER A 51 11.43 12.15 -6.89
C SER A 51 10.21 11.52 -6.23
N GLY A 52 10.37 10.34 -5.64
CA GLY A 52 9.30 9.59 -4.98
C GLY A 52 9.49 9.36 -3.49
N LEU A 53 8.40 9.08 -2.80
CA LEU A 53 8.38 8.50 -1.46
C LEU A 53 7.70 7.12 -1.49
N ASP A 54 8.28 6.14 -0.80
CA ASP A 54 7.65 4.83 -0.53
C ASP A 54 7.41 4.72 0.98
N TRP A 55 6.15 4.81 1.39
CA TRP A 55 5.75 4.79 2.79
C TRP A 55 5.55 3.36 3.29
N GLY A 56 6.30 2.97 4.33
CA GLY A 56 6.31 1.60 4.83
C GLY A 56 6.95 0.65 3.81
N THR A 57 8.15 0.98 3.35
CA THR A 57 8.80 0.33 2.20
C THR A 57 9.08 -1.16 2.40
N GLY A 58 9.10 -1.65 3.66
CA GLY A 58 9.42 -3.03 3.98
C GLY A 58 10.81 -3.42 3.47
N VAL A 59 10.88 -4.50 2.70
CA VAL A 59 12.12 -4.95 2.05
C VAL A 59 12.43 -4.20 0.73
N GLY A 60 11.77 -3.07 0.48
CA GLY A 60 12.08 -2.15 -0.61
C GLY A 60 11.40 -2.43 -1.95
N CYS A 61 10.45 -3.37 -2.03
CA CYS A 61 9.98 -3.88 -3.32
C CYS A 61 9.33 -2.79 -4.21
N LEU A 62 8.54 -1.88 -3.66
CA LEU A 62 7.87 -0.83 -4.45
C LEU A 62 8.83 0.28 -4.87
N ALA A 63 9.70 0.73 -3.94
CA ALA A 63 10.76 1.69 -4.23
C ALA A 63 11.69 1.21 -5.34
N ILE A 64 12.13 -0.06 -5.26
CA ILE A 64 13.00 -0.69 -6.26
C ILE A 64 12.32 -0.76 -7.62
N ALA A 65 11.05 -1.18 -7.68
CA ALA A 65 10.29 -1.22 -8.92
C ALA A 65 10.13 0.18 -9.54
N ALA A 66 9.83 1.20 -8.73
CA ALA A 66 9.73 2.57 -9.20
C ALA A 66 11.07 3.08 -9.77
N CYS A 67 12.21 2.77 -9.14
CA CYS A 67 13.53 3.18 -9.61
C CYS A 67 14.01 2.48 -10.90
N ARG A 68 13.34 1.39 -11.32
CA ARG A 68 13.56 0.78 -12.65
C ARG A 68 12.95 1.61 -13.78
N ILE A 69 12.07 2.54 -13.47
CA ILE A 69 11.47 3.46 -14.44
C ILE A 69 12.50 4.54 -14.79
N PRO A 70 12.85 4.76 -16.08
CA PRO A 70 13.89 5.71 -16.46
C PRO A 70 13.59 7.16 -16.03
N SER A 71 12.32 7.57 -16.03
CA SER A 71 11.89 8.92 -15.62
C SER A 71 11.94 9.17 -14.11
N VAL A 72 12.09 8.13 -13.29
CA VAL A 72 12.26 8.25 -11.83
C VAL A 72 13.74 8.53 -11.53
N THR A 73 14.00 9.64 -10.85
CA THR A 73 15.36 10.10 -10.51
C THR A 73 15.83 9.52 -9.17
N CYS A 74 14.97 9.54 -8.16
CA CYS A 74 15.26 8.98 -6.85
C CYS A 74 13.99 8.60 -6.10
N VAL A 75 14.11 7.70 -5.11
CA VAL A 75 13.03 7.36 -4.18
C VAL A 75 13.58 7.36 -2.75
N THR A 76 12.85 7.93 -1.81
CA THR A 76 13.11 7.77 -0.38
C THR A 76 12.13 6.75 0.18
N GLY A 77 12.63 5.61 0.68
CA GLY A 77 11.83 4.57 1.34
C GLY A 77 11.82 4.78 2.86
N LEU A 78 10.63 4.88 3.45
CA LEU A 78 10.45 5.05 4.90
C LEU A 78 10.06 3.72 5.53
N GLU A 79 10.77 3.30 6.57
CA GLU A 79 10.52 2.02 7.23
C GLU A 79 10.86 2.11 8.73
N ILE A 80 10.00 1.54 9.57
CA ILE A 80 10.19 1.56 11.03
C ILE A 80 11.17 0.49 11.52
N SER A 81 11.28 -0.63 10.79
CA SER A 81 12.13 -1.76 11.15
C SER A 81 13.54 -1.59 10.57
N VAL A 82 14.54 -1.49 11.45
CA VAL A 82 15.97 -1.49 11.04
C VAL A 82 16.30 -2.72 10.20
N ALA A 83 15.78 -3.89 10.55
CA ALA A 83 16.03 -5.14 9.81
C ALA A 83 15.50 -5.06 8.38
N ASN A 84 14.31 -4.46 8.20
CA ASN A 84 13.75 -4.22 6.87
C ASN A 84 14.58 -3.21 6.08
N VAL A 85 15.06 -2.13 6.70
CA VAL A 85 15.94 -1.14 6.06
C VAL A 85 17.20 -1.79 5.50
N VAL A 86 17.85 -2.66 6.30
CA VAL A 86 19.06 -3.40 5.87
C VAL A 86 18.73 -4.31 4.69
N SER A 87 17.62 -5.06 4.77
CA SER A 87 17.17 -5.95 3.69
C SER A 87 16.81 -5.17 2.41
N ALA A 88 16.17 -4.00 2.56
CA ALA A 88 15.82 -3.13 1.44
C ALA A 88 17.07 -2.59 0.72
N GLN A 89 18.11 -2.22 1.46
CA GLN A 89 19.39 -1.78 0.90
C GLN A 89 20.06 -2.91 0.08
N GLU A 90 20.06 -4.14 0.61
CA GLU A 90 20.59 -5.29 -0.09
C GLU A 90 19.79 -5.62 -1.35
N ASN A 91 18.45 -5.58 -1.26
CA ASN A 91 17.56 -5.77 -2.40
C ASN A 91 17.78 -4.69 -3.49
N ALA A 92 18.02 -3.44 -3.11
CA ALA A 92 18.31 -2.37 -4.07
C ALA A 92 19.64 -2.62 -4.82
N ARG A 93 20.68 -3.11 -4.13
CA ARG A 93 21.94 -3.51 -4.75
C ARG A 93 21.74 -4.68 -5.71
N LEU A 94 21.04 -5.72 -5.26
CA LEU A 94 20.72 -6.91 -6.06
C LEU A 94 19.99 -6.58 -7.35
N ASN A 95 19.12 -5.56 -7.32
CA ASN A 95 18.37 -5.10 -8.49
C ASN A 95 19.03 -3.95 -9.26
N GLY A 96 20.26 -3.53 -8.91
CA GLY A 96 21.03 -2.53 -9.64
C GLY A 96 20.45 -1.11 -9.59
N VAL A 97 19.74 -0.74 -8.50
CA VAL A 97 19.12 0.60 -8.33
C VAL A 97 19.53 1.30 -7.04
N ALA A 98 20.54 0.80 -6.33
CA ALA A 98 20.94 1.33 -5.01
C ALA A 98 21.29 2.84 -5.05
N GLU A 99 21.86 3.33 -6.14
CA GLU A 99 22.22 4.74 -6.31
C GLU A 99 21.02 5.69 -6.44
N LYS A 100 19.82 5.12 -6.67
CA LYS A 100 18.58 5.90 -6.81
C LYS A 100 17.70 5.86 -5.57
N ILE A 101 18.07 5.06 -4.53
CA ILE A 101 17.18 4.86 -3.38
C ILE A 101 17.91 5.19 -2.08
N GLU A 102 17.28 6.00 -1.25
CA GLU A 102 17.67 6.20 0.14
C GLU A 102 16.62 5.59 1.06
N PHE A 103 17.01 4.62 1.90
CA PHE A 103 16.13 4.03 2.90
C PHE A 103 16.38 4.71 4.25
N VAL A 104 15.29 5.17 4.86
CA VAL A 104 15.29 5.93 6.10
C VAL A 104 14.51 5.18 7.17
N GLU A 105 15.18 4.89 8.30
CA GLU A 105 14.49 4.42 9.50
C GLU A 105 13.60 5.53 10.05
N ALA A 106 12.27 5.30 10.03
CA ALA A 106 11.29 6.30 10.43
C ALA A 106 10.00 5.65 10.93
N ASP A 107 9.41 6.22 11.98
CA ASP A 107 8.03 5.96 12.33
C ASP A 107 7.13 6.87 11.49
N SER A 108 6.51 6.26 10.47
CA SER A 108 5.78 7.01 9.44
C SER A 108 6.70 8.05 8.75
N TYR A 109 6.43 9.33 8.90
CA TYR A 109 7.24 10.44 8.36
C TYR A 109 8.25 11.00 9.37
N GLN A 110 8.42 10.36 10.52
CA GLN A 110 9.28 10.83 11.60
C GLN A 110 10.57 10.01 11.70
N PRO A 111 11.69 10.47 11.12
CA PRO A 111 12.97 9.78 11.22
C PRO A 111 13.49 9.71 12.65
N THR A 112 14.21 8.63 12.97
CA THR A 112 14.78 8.39 14.28
C THR A 112 16.04 9.24 14.55
N SER A 113 16.82 9.58 13.51
CA SER A 113 18.06 10.37 13.65
C SER A 113 17.92 11.82 13.20
N THR A 114 18.74 12.72 13.78
CA THR A 114 18.77 14.15 13.42
C THR A 114 19.19 14.38 11.96
N GLU A 115 20.17 13.62 11.46
CA GLU A 115 20.61 13.70 10.08
C GLU A 115 19.44 13.38 9.12
N ARG A 116 18.71 12.32 9.41
CA ARG A 116 17.54 11.89 8.61
C ARG A 116 16.39 12.89 8.72
N LYS A 117 16.22 13.57 9.85
CA LYS A 117 15.24 14.67 9.98
C LYS A 117 15.56 15.82 9.03
N ASN A 118 16.85 16.20 8.91
CA ASN A 118 17.28 17.24 7.98
C ASN A 118 17.07 16.81 6.53
N HIS A 119 17.37 15.54 6.20
CA HIS A 119 17.08 15.00 4.88
C HIS A 119 15.59 15.09 4.58
N MET A 120 14.72 14.56 5.43
CA MET A 120 13.27 14.64 5.23
C MET A 120 12.76 16.08 5.12
N ALA A 121 13.28 16.99 5.95
CA ALA A 121 12.92 18.42 5.85
C ALA A 121 13.25 19.01 4.47
N SER A 122 14.34 18.56 3.83
CA SER A 122 14.74 19.00 2.50
C SER A 122 13.80 18.53 1.38
N LEU A 123 12.99 17.48 1.62
CA LEU A 123 12.05 16.91 0.65
C LEU A 123 10.67 17.59 0.64
N ARG A 124 10.38 18.48 1.60
CA ARG A 124 9.07 19.14 1.72
C ARG A 124 8.69 19.88 0.43
N GLY A 125 7.48 19.60 -0.07
CA GLY A 125 6.94 20.20 -1.29
C GLY A 125 7.68 19.85 -2.57
N LYS A 126 8.54 18.80 -2.57
CA LYS A 126 9.38 18.43 -3.73
C LYS A 126 9.12 17.05 -4.28
N ILE A 127 8.26 16.29 -3.66
CA ILE A 127 7.98 14.90 -4.03
C ILE A 127 6.96 14.87 -5.16
N ASP A 128 7.28 14.20 -6.24
CA ASP A 128 6.48 14.07 -7.45
C ASP A 128 5.44 12.95 -7.34
N PHE A 129 5.75 11.90 -6.58
CA PHE A 129 4.82 10.79 -6.36
C PHE A 129 5.05 10.11 -5.01
N LEU A 130 3.99 9.52 -4.49
CA LEU A 130 4.05 8.68 -3.30
C LEU A 130 3.45 7.31 -3.60
N ILE A 131 4.09 6.27 -3.10
CA ILE A 131 3.62 4.88 -3.15
C ILE A 131 3.45 4.40 -1.72
N ALA A 132 2.35 3.69 -1.43
CA ALA A 132 2.14 3.10 -0.12
C ALA A 132 1.31 1.81 -0.19
N ASN A 133 1.78 0.79 0.49
CA ASN A 133 1.04 -0.46 0.70
C ASN A 133 0.87 -0.75 2.20
N PRO A 134 0.15 0.11 2.95
CA PRO A 134 0.02 -0.04 4.39
C PRO A 134 -0.80 -1.27 4.78
N PRO A 135 -0.47 -1.92 5.90
CA PRO A 135 -1.31 -2.97 6.47
C PRO A 135 -2.68 -2.43 6.93
N SER A 136 -3.56 -3.31 7.38
CA SER A 136 -4.73 -2.91 8.17
C SER A 136 -4.27 -2.34 9.51
N SER A 137 -4.83 -1.22 9.94
CA SER A 137 -4.60 -0.71 11.29
C SER A 137 -5.43 -1.48 12.31
N GLU A 138 -4.90 -1.62 13.50
CA GLU A 138 -5.58 -2.24 14.65
C GLU A 138 -6.34 -1.17 15.44
N ALA A 139 -7.37 -1.59 16.17
CA ALA A 139 -8.17 -0.74 17.07
C ALA A 139 -8.94 0.41 16.38
N ASP A 140 -9.11 0.37 15.06
CA ASP A 140 -9.99 1.26 14.31
C ASP A 140 -10.70 0.50 13.17
N ASP A 141 -11.25 1.23 12.20
CA ASP A 141 -11.88 0.65 11.01
C ASP A 141 -10.90 0.00 10.00
N GLY A 142 -9.66 -0.25 10.38
CA GLY A 142 -8.59 -0.79 9.52
C GLY A 142 -8.00 0.21 8.53
N PHE A 143 -8.45 1.47 8.55
CA PHE A 143 -8.05 2.51 7.59
C PHE A 143 -7.07 3.54 8.16
N GLY A 144 -6.68 3.42 9.43
CA GLY A 144 -5.84 4.38 10.15
C GLY A 144 -4.52 4.67 9.46
N TYR A 145 -3.81 3.65 9.00
CA TYR A 145 -2.54 3.86 8.29
C TYR A 145 -2.73 4.58 6.94
N ARG A 146 -3.84 4.36 6.22
CA ARG A 146 -4.15 5.09 4.98
C ARG A 146 -4.40 6.56 5.25
N ARG A 147 -5.06 6.86 6.37
CA ARG A 147 -5.21 8.23 6.87
C ARG A 147 -3.87 8.85 7.28
N ALA A 148 -2.98 8.09 7.92
CA ALA A 148 -1.63 8.54 8.27
C ALA A 148 -0.78 8.85 7.03
N VAL A 149 -0.85 7.97 6.02
CA VAL A 149 -0.17 8.19 4.72
C VAL A 149 -0.58 9.53 4.12
N LEU A 150 -1.88 9.79 3.92
CA LEU A 150 -2.32 11.01 3.25
C LEU A 150 -2.07 12.26 4.10
N ARG A 151 -2.24 12.17 5.43
CA ARG A 151 -1.98 13.31 6.35
C ARG A 151 -0.55 13.80 6.23
N GLY A 152 0.43 12.89 6.30
CA GLY A 152 1.84 13.27 6.22
C GLY A 152 2.28 13.63 4.81
N ALA A 153 1.67 13.01 3.79
CA ALA A 153 1.99 13.28 2.39
C ALA A 153 1.79 14.75 2.00
N CYS A 154 0.80 15.43 2.60
CA CYS A 154 0.55 16.87 2.34
C CYS A 154 1.78 17.74 2.56
N GLU A 155 2.71 17.35 3.44
CA GLU A 155 3.91 18.13 3.74
C GLU A 155 4.99 17.96 2.66
N PHE A 156 5.03 16.81 1.99
CA PHE A 156 6.13 16.44 1.10
C PHE A 156 5.78 16.56 -0.38
N LEU A 157 4.52 16.32 -0.74
CA LEU A 157 4.09 16.32 -2.13
C LEU A 157 4.08 17.74 -2.71
N ARG A 158 4.59 17.88 -3.94
CA ARG A 158 4.40 19.09 -4.74
C ARG A 158 3.00 19.11 -5.37
N ASP A 159 2.54 20.27 -5.77
CA ASP A 159 1.30 20.39 -6.52
C ASP A 159 1.34 19.56 -7.82
N GLY A 160 0.26 18.85 -8.11
CA GLY A 160 0.17 17.94 -9.25
C GLY A 160 0.81 16.57 -9.04
N ALA A 161 1.33 16.28 -7.85
CA ALA A 161 1.85 14.95 -7.52
C ALA A 161 0.75 13.87 -7.53
N VAL A 162 1.16 12.61 -7.67
CA VAL A 162 0.26 11.46 -7.65
C VAL A 162 0.55 10.54 -6.47
N VAL A 163 -0.49 9.84 -5.99
CA VAL A 163 -0.36 8.85 -4.92
C VAL A 163 -0.90 7.50 -5.39
N PHE A 164 -0.08 6.46 -5.28
CA PHE A 164 -0.46 5.06 -5.46
C PHE A 164 -0.68 4.45 -4.08
N LEU A 165 -1.92 4.20 -3.70
CA LEU A 165 -2.29 3.71 -2.38
C LEU A 165 -2.99 2.36 -2.48
N SER A 166 -2.45 1.35 -1.79
CA SER A 166 -3.10 0.04 -1.70
C SER A 166 -4.30 0.07 -0.77
N VAL A 167 -5.45 -0.35 -1.31
CA VAL A 167 -6.73 -0.45 -0.59
C VAL A 167 -7.42 -1.74 -0.99
N SER A 168 -7.62 -2.66 -0.05
CA SER A 168 -8.35 -3.89 -0.32
C SER A 168 -9.83 -3.62 -0.58
N PHE A 169 -10.45 -4.42 -1.43
CA PHE A 169 -11.82 -4.22 -1.91
C PHE A 169 -12.86 -4.16 -0.78
N GLN A 170 -12.67 -4.97 0.27
CA GLN A 170 -13.62 -5.03 1.39
C GLN A 170 -13.81 -3.70 2.12
N TYR A 171 -12.91 -2.74 1.98
CA TYR A 171 -13.11 -1.41 2.58
C TYR A 171 -14.20 -0.60 1.90
N GLY A 172 -14.54 -0.94 0.66
CA GLY A 172 -15.63 -0.33 -0.09
C GLY A 172 -15.34 1.10 -0.58
N PRO A 173 -16.14 1.59 -1.54
CA PRO A 173 -15.94 2.91 -2.12
C PRO A 173 -16.30 4.05 -1.15
N GLU A 174 -17.13 3.81 -0.15
CA GLU A 174 -17.55 4.83 0.81
C GLU A 174 -16.37 5.29 1.67
N ARG A 175 -15.56 4.36 2.20
CA ARG A 175 -14.34 4.73 2.95
C ARG A 175 -13.32 5.50 2.11
N VAL A 176 -13.25 5.23 0.80
CA VAL A 176 -12.40 6.00 -0.11
C VAL A 176 -12.95 7.43 -0.29
N ARG A 177 -14.28 7.59 -0.39
CA ARG A 177 -14.92 8.93 -0.42
C ARG A 177 -14.68 9.70 0.88
N ASP A 178 -14.85 9.03 2.02
CA ASP A 178 -14.62 9.63 3.35
C ASP A 178 -13.14 10.03 3.53
N LEU A 179 -12.22 9.23 2.98
CA LEU A 179 -10.80 9.56 2.97
C LEU A 179 -10.54 10.85 2.18
N CYS A 180 -11.12 11.00 0.98
CA CYS A 180 -11.03 12.23 0.19
C CYS A 180 -11.72 13.42 0.87
N ALA A 181 -12.88 13.21 1.48
CA ALA A 181 -13.57 14.28 2.22
C ALA A 181 -12.76 14.77 3.43
N ARG A 182 -12.03 13.88 4.10
CA ARG A 182 -11.13 14.21 5.22
C ARG A 182 -9.85 14.90 4.78
N PHE A 183 -9.38 14.59 3.58
CA PHE A 183 -8.16 15.13 2.99
C PHE A 183 -8.48 15.72 1.60
N PRO A 184 -9.11 16.89 1.53
CA PRO A 184 -9.64 17.46 0.28
C PRO A 184 -8.55 17.80 -0.75
N GLN A 185 -7.28 17.80 -0.35
CA GLN A 185 -6.14 17.91 -1.26
C GLN A 185 -5.97 16.67 -2.16
N PHE A 186 -6.58 15.53 -1.81
CA PHE A 186 -6.50 14.29 -2.58
C PHE A 186 -7.83 13.97 -3.25
N SER A 187 -7.79 13.69 -4.53
CA SER A 187 -8.95 13.23 -5.30
C SER A 187 -8.70 11.82 -5.84
N PHE A 188 -9.62 10.89 -5.56
CA PHE A 188 -9.57 9.55 -6.14
C PHE A 188 -9.83 9.63 -7.64
N ARG A 189 -8.94 9.04 -8.43
CA ARG A 189 -9.01 9.07 -9.89
C ARG A 189 -9.49 7.75 -10.48
N ARG A 190 -8.82 6.64 -10.12
CA ARG A 190 -9.16 5.31 -10.64
C ARG A 190 -8.42 4.20 -9.88
N VAL A 191 -8.84 2.94 -10.12
CA VAL A 191 -8.06 1.75 -9.78
C VAL A 191 -7.00 1.55 -10.85
N LEU A 192 -5.73 1.39 -10.44
CA LEU A 192 -4.60 1.14 -11.35
C LEU A 192 -4.44 -0.34 -11.65
N ALA A 193 -4.51 -1.17 -10.61
CA ALA A 193 -4.44 -2.62 -10.70
C ALA A 193 -5.30 -3.26 -9.62
N ALA A 194 -5.79 -4.46 -9.90
CA ALA A 194 -6.49 -5.30 -8.93
C ALA A 194 -6.10 -6.76 -9.13
N SER A 195 -5.98 -7.51 -8.03
CA SER A 195 -5.80 -8.95 -8.10
C SER A 195 -7.07 -9.65 -8.59
N ALA A 196 -6.96 -10.93 -8.92
CA ALA A 196 -8.13 -11.80 -8.99
C ALA A 196 -8.85 -11.86 -7.62
N TRP A 197 -10.12 -12.28 -7.65
CA TRP A 197 -10.85 -12.59 -6.43
C TRP A 197 -10.21 -13.76 -5.70
N ALA A 198 -10.02 -13.61 -4.40
CA ALA A 198 -9.46 -14.63 -3.52
C ALA A 198 -10.29 -14.73 -2.24
N PRO A 199 -10.29 -15.88 -1.55
CA PRO A 199 -10.89 -15.99 -0.22
C PRO A 199 -10.25 -14.98 0.76
N PHE A 200 -11.08 -14.27 1.52
CA PHE A 200 -10.65 -13.63 2.77
C PHE A 200 -10.57 -14.75 3.82
N ASP A 201 -9.48 -15.49 3.81
CA ASP A 201 -9.31 -16.81 4.44
C ASP A 201 -9.51 -16.77 5.96
N LEU A 202 -10.74 -17.07 6.40
CA LEU A 202 -11.13 -17.06 7.81
C LEU A 202 -10.68 -18.31 8.59
N ALA A 203 -10.02 -19.28 7.94
CA ALA A 203 -9.27 -20.32 8.64
C ALA A 203 -8.04 -19.75 9.34
N ARG A 204 -7.54 -18.60 8.89
CA ARG A 204 -6.48 -17.84 9.54
C ARG A 204 -7.06 -17.04 10.72
N PRO A 205 -6.53 -17.24 11.95
CA PRO A 205 -7.04 -16.55 13.14
C PRO A 205 -6.98 -15.02 13.08
N ASP A 206 -5.92 -14.47 12.45
CA ASP A 206 -5.73 -13.03 12.28
C ASP A 206 -6.82 -12.42 11.36
N LEU A 207 -7.16 -13.07 10.24
CA LEU A 207 -8.21 -12.61 9.36
C LEU A 207 -9.61 -12.79 9.95
N LEU A 208 -9.83 -13.84 10.72
CA LEU A 208 -11.08 -14.02 11.47
C LEU A 208 -11.25 -12.92 12.52
N ALA A 209 -10.18 -12.59 13.28
CA ALA A 209 -10.20 -11.48 14.23
C ALA A 209 -10.48 -10.16 13.53
N CYS A 210 -9.88 -9.93 12.37
CA CYS A 210 -10.10 -8.75 11.55
C CYS A 210 -11.57 -8.61 11.12
N LEU A 211 -12.21 -9.70 10.61
CA LEU A 211 -13.62 -9.67 10.22
C LEU A 211 -14.57 -9.44 11.41
N LYS A 212 -14.23 -9.98 12.60
CA LYS A 212 -14.99 -9.70 13.83
C LYS A 212 -14.96 -8.21 14.18
N LEU A 213 -13.78 -7.58 14.14
CA LEU A 213 -13.64 -6.15 14.37
C LEU A 213 -14.45 -5.33 13.35
N TYR A 214 -14.43 -5.72 12.07
CA TYR A 214 -15.24 -5.08 11.04
C TYR A 214 -16.74 -5.19 11.33
N ALA A 215 -17.21 -6.36 11.77
CA ALA A 215 -18.61 -6.58 12.14
C ALA A 215 -19.02 -5.78 13.38
N GLU A 216 -18.12 -5.60 14.35
CA GLU A 216 -18.33 -4.77 15.53
C GLU A 216 -18.42 -3.28 15.16
N GLU A 217 -17.52 -2.78 14.29
CA GLU A 217 -17.55 -1.40 13.81
C GLU A 217 -18.85 -1.09 13.05
N GLU A 218 -19.32 -1.98 12.20
CA GLU A 218 -20.63 -1.87 11.55
C GLU A 218 -21.76 -1.86 12.58
N GLY A 219 -21.68 -2.69 13.63
CA GLY A 219 -22.66 -2.74 14.73
C GLY A 219 -22.78 -1.42 15.51
N LYS A 220 -21.71 -0.64 15.56
CA LYS A 220 -21.65 0.70 16.18
C LYS A 220 -22.13 1.81 15.24
N GLY A 221 -22.57 1.49 14.02
CA GLY A 221 -23.00 2.45 13.00
C GLY A 221 -21.87 2.95 12.10
N GLY A 222 -20.71 2.26 12.08
CA GLY A 222 -19.63 2.54 11.15
C GLY A 222 -19.97 2.25 9.70
N THR A 223 -19.19 2.78 8.78
CA THR A 223 -19.33 2.54 7.33
C THR A 223 -19.28 1.04 7.02
N PRO A 224 -20.22 0.46 6.24
CA PRO A 224 -20.23 -0.96 5.92
C PRO A 224 -18.97 -1.40 5.15
N TYR A 225 -18.53 -2.63 5.41
CA TYR A 225 -17.54 -3.32 4.57
C TYR A 225 -18.27 -4.01 3.41
N VAL A 226 -17.52 -4.39 2.37
CA VAL A 226 -18.11 -4.88 1.12
C VAL A 226 -17.42 -6.18 0.71
N PHE A 227 -18.15 -7.30 0.79
CA PHE A 227 -17.68 -8.60 0.34
C PHE A 227 -18.59 -9.14 -0.76
N PRO A 228 -18.07 -9.57 -1.92
CA PRO A 228 -18.91 -10.19 -2.94
C PRO A 228 -19.60 -11.45 -2.41
N ASP A 229 -20.86 -11.61 -2.77
CA ASP A 229 -21.57 -12.87 -2.50
C ASP A 229 -21.14 -13.93 -3.55
N ARG A 230 -20.60 -15.06 -3.09
CA ARG A 230 -20.19 -16.16 -3.99
C ARG A 230 -21.37 -16.75 -4.79
N LYS A 231 -22.58 -16.61 -4.28
CA LYS A 231 -23.78 -17.14 -4.94
C LYS A 231 -24.37 -16.21 -5.98
N ASN A 232 -24.04 -14.91 -5.86
CA ASN A 232 -24.52 -13.88 -6.77
C ASN A 232 -23.51 -12.73 -6.82
N ASP A 233 -22.79 -12.63 -7.93
CA ASP A 233 -21.73 -11.64 -8.16
C ASP A 233 -22.23 -10.18 -8.18
N ARG A 234 -23.55 -9.99 -8.24
CA ARG A 234 -24.21 -8.66 -8.17
C ARG A 234 -24.61 -8.26 -6.75
N THR A 235 -24.46 -9.17 -5.78
CA THR A 235 -24.85 -8.93 -4.39
C THR A 235 -23.60 -8.82 -3.52
N PHE A 236 -23.62 -7.86 -2.61
CA PHE A 236 -22.56 -7.67 -1.63
C PHE A 236 -23.07 -7.93 -0.21
N LEU A 237 -22.22 -8.57 0.57
CA LEU A 237 -22.42 -8.79 2.00
C LEU A 237 -21.66 -7.72 2.76
N ASN A 238 -22.23 -7.23 3.85
CA ASN A 238 -21.47 -6.47 4.84
C ASN A 238 -20.67 -7.43 5.77
N ALA A 239 -19.80 -6.92 6.63
CA ALA A 239 -18.97 -7.74 7.49
C ALA A 239 -19.79 -8.62 8.45
N ARG A 240 -20.90 -8.10 8.99
CA ARG A 240 -21.79 -8.86 9.89
C ARG A 240 -22.40 -10.06 9.19
N THR A 241 -22.93 -9.85 7.98
CA THR A 241 -23.54 -10.93 7.18
C THR A 241 -22.50 -11.93 6.70
N ALA A 242 -21.30 -11.47 6.30
CA ALA A 242 -20.18 -12.33 5.89
C ALA A 242 -19.71 -13.21 7.06
N LEU A 243 -19.59 -12.65 8.27
CA LEU A 243 -19.21 -13.37 9.48
C LEU A 243 -20.26 -14.42 9.88
N ALA A 244 -21.56 -14.05 9.86
CA ALA A 244 -22.65 -14.99 10.16
C ALA A 244 -22.65 -16.15 9.18
N ARG A 245 -22.52 -15.89 7.87
CA ARG A 245 -22.46 -16.95 6.84
C ARG A 245 -21.26 -17.88 7.06
N PHE A 246 -20.10 -17.34 7.41
CA PHE A 246 -18.94 -18.17 7.71
C PHE A 246 -19.20 -19.14 8.85
N PHE A 247 -19.84 -18.70 9.93
CA PHE A 247 -20.18 -19.61 11.05
C PHE A 247 -21.24 -20.66 10.69
N GLU A 248 -22.14 -20.35 9.75
CA GLU A 248 -23.16 -21.28 9.28
C GLU A 248 -22.63 -22.30 8.27
N THR A 249 -21.73 -21.89 7.37
CA THR A 249 -21.36 -22.68 6.19
C THR A 249 -19.89 -23.07 6.13
N GLY A 250 -19.01 -22.42 6.91
CA GLY A 250 -17.55 -22.55 6.81
C GLY A 250 -16.95 -21.81 5.59
N GLU A 251 -17.76 -21.11 4.79
CA GLU A 251 -17.28 -20.43 3.59
C GLU A 251 -16.72 -19.05 3.90
N SER A 252 -15.43 -18.83 3.61
CA SER A 252 -14.80 -17.50 3.67
C SER A 252 -15.35 -16.60 2.56
N PRO A 253 -15.65 -15.31 2.85
CA PRO A 253 -16.06 -14.36 1.81
C PRO A 253 -14.92 -14.08 0.84
N LEU A 254 -15.24 -13.49 -0.32
CA LEU A 254 -14.22 -13.08 -1.30
C LEU A 254 -13.73 -11.66 -1.04
N THR A 255 -12.49 -11.43 -1.39
CA THR A 255 -11.87 -10.10 -1.47
C THR A 255 -10.89 -10.03 -2.64
N LYS A 256 -10.36 -8.85 -2.91
CA LYS A 256 -9.21 -8.63 -3.79
C LYS A 256 -8.40 -7.44 -3.31
N TRP A 257 -7.13 -7.44 -3.65
CA TRP A 257 -6.24 -6.31 -3.41
C TRP A 257 -6.30 -5.36 -4.60
N GLN A 258 -6.21 -4.07 -4.30
CA GLN A 258 -6.27 -3.01 -5.31
C GLN A 258 -5.20 -1.97 -5.01
N SER A 259 -4.64 -1.35 -6.06
CA SER A 259 -3.85 -0.14 -5.97
C SER A 259 -4.65 1.00 -6.61
N LEU A 260 -4.87 2.05 -5.84
CA LEU A 260 -5.68 3.20 -6.21
C LEU A 260 -4.78 4.39 -6.55
N LEU A 261 -5.18 5.16 -7.56
CA LEU A 261 -4.57 6.42 -7.95
C LEU A 261 -5.33 7.59 -7.34
N PHE A 262 -4.58 8.47 -6.67
CA PHE A 262 -5.07 9.78 -6.24
C PHE A 262 -4.23 10.87 -6.88
N ASP A 263 -4.86 11.97 -7.28
CA ASP A 263 -4.20 13.22 -7.62
C ASP A 263 -4.10 14.09 -6.37
N PHE A 264 -2.97 14.76 -6.19
CA PHE A 264 -2.74 15.73 -5.11
C PHE A 264 -2.76 17.15 -5.63
N ARG A 265 -3.43 18.07 -4.90
CA ARG A 265 -3.40 19.50 -5.09
C ARG A 265 -3.08 20.19 -3.76
N SER A 266 -2.08 21.04 -3.73
CA SER A 266 -1.63 21.75 -2.52
C SER A 266 -2.69 22.67 -1.94
N HIS A 267 -3.57 23.21 -2.78
CA HIS A 267 -4.76 23.96 -2.38
C HIS A 267 -5.97 23.12 -2.77
N ALA A 268 -6.84 22.82 -1.81
CA ALA A 268 -8.17 22.31 -2.13
C ALA A 268 -8.86 23.41 -2.95
N GLY A 269 -9.25 23.11 -4.19
CA GLY A 269 -9.93 24.11 -5.03
C GLY A 269 -11.14 24.68 -4.29
N ASP A 270 -11.29 25.98 -4.36
CA ASP A 270 -12.48 26.69 -3.86
C ASP A 270 -13.74 26.19 -4.55
#